data_51bb0922535282b6b77ab4c70e792af0
#
_entry.id   51bb0922535282b6b77ab4c70e792af0
#
_cell.length_a   1.000
_cell.length_b   1.000
_cell.length_c   1.000
_cell.angle_alpha   90.00
_cell.angle_beta   90.00
_cell.angle_gamma   90.00
#
_symmetry.space_group_name_H-M   'P 1'
#
loop_
_entity.id
_entity.type
_entity.pdbx_description
1 polymer ?
#
loop_
_entity_poly.entity_id
_entity_poly.type
_entity_poly.pdbx_seq_one_letter_code
_entity_poly.pdbx_strand_id
1 'polypeptide(L)' 'MKLNLYYENVEKPLAVEIPENEIDGFLQEYEEALHDTSVETFQWKNSSFRIAGLMAVVAENHLSLS' A
#
# COMPACT_ATOMS: atom_id res chain seq x y z
N MET A 1 2.74 -6.67 9.64
CA MET A 1 3.74 -5.74 9.10
C MET A 1 3.07 -4.45 8.67
N LYS A 2 3.69 -3.34 8.94
CA LYS A 2 3.12 -2.07 8.59
C LYS A 2 3.63 -1.59 7.25
N LEU A 3 2.75 -1.17 6.39
CA LEU A 3 3.11 -0.58 5.11
C LEU A 3 2.75 0.90 5.13
N ASN A 4 3.63 1.71 4.56
CA ASN A 4 3.39 3.14 4.45
C ASN A 4 3.16 3.48 2.98
N LEU A 5 2.01 4.07 2.70
CA LEU A 5 1.65 4.47 1.35
C LEU A 5 1.91 5.96 1.21
N TYR A 6 2.82 6.33 0.34
CA TYR A 6 3.21 7.72 0.14
C TYR A 6 2.48 8.31 -1.05
N TYR A 7 1.74 9.37 -0.80
CA TYR A 7 0.95 10.03 -1.83
C TYR A 7 1.50 11.41 -2.15
N GLU A 8 1.32 11.84 -3.40
CA GLU A 8 1.68 13.13 -3.83
C GLU A 8 0.92 14.18 -3.07
N ASN A 9 1.51 15.24 -2.67
CA ASN A 9 0.89 16.35 -1.96
C ASN A 9 0.36 15.99 -0.55
N VAL A 10 0.79 14.87 -0.02
CA VAL A 10 0.42 14.47 1.34
C VAL A 10 1.70 14.34 2.14
N GLU A 11 1.80 15.08 3.23
CA GLU A 11 3.02 15.07 4.00
C GLU A 11 3.28 13.79 4.73
N LYS A 12 2.28 13.14 5.24
CA LYS A 12 2.47 11.95 6.03
C LYS A 12 1.94 10.75 5.29
N PRO A 13 2.65 9.63 5.31
CA PRO A 13 2.17 8.44 4.63
C PRO A 13 0.96 7.85 5.36
N LEU A 14 0.16 7.13 4.62
CA LEU A 14 -0.94 6.39 5.20
C LEU A 14 -0.40 5.05 5.68
N ALA A 15 -0.54 4.78 6.95
CA ALA A 15 -0.03 3.54 7.53
C ALA A 15 -1.13 2.47 7.48
N VAL A 16 -0.78 1.30 7.00
CA VAL A 16 -1.71 0.20 6.88
C VAL A 16 -1.09 -1.04 7.47
N GLU A 17 -1.83 -1.74 8.32
CA GLU A 17 -1.31 -2.96 8.92
C GLU A 17 -1.75 -4.16 8.10
N ILE A 18 -0.83 -4.93 7.57
CA ILE A 18 -1.12 -6.11 6.75
C ILE A 18 -0.41 -7.31 7.39
N PRO A 19 -1.09 -8.41 7.63
CA PRO A 19 -0.42 -9.59 8.15
C PRO A 19 0.70 -10.03 7.22
N GLU A 20 1.79 -10.48 7.79
CA GLU A 20 2.96 -10.81 7.01
C GLU A 20 2.67 -11.84 5.92
N ASN A 21 1.85 -12.80 6.21
CA ASN A 21 1.51 -13.84 5.23
C ASN A 21 0.57 -13.35 4.14
N GLU A 22 0.11 -12.09 4.22
CA GLU A 22 -0.78 -11.52 3.21
C GLU A 22 -0.12 -10.40 2.42
N ILE A 23 1.11 -10.08 2.74
CA ILE A 23 1.81 -8.97 2.09
C ILE A 23 1.93 -9.22 0.58
N ASP A 24 2.28 -10.43 0.18
CA ASP A 24 2.44 -10.72 -1.23
C ASP A 24 1.13 -10.52 -2.00
N GLY A 25 0.03 -10.94 -1.41
CA GLY A 25 -1.28 -10.76 -2.05
C GLY A 25 -1.66 -9.28 -2.15
N PHE A 26 -1.36 -8.52 -1.11
CA PHE A 26 -1.65 -7.09 -1.10
C PHE A 26 -0.84 -6.39 -2.19
N LEU A 27 0.45 -6.70 -2.30
CA LEU A 27 1.30 -6.06 -3.30
C LEU A 27 0.92 -6.48 -4.71
N GLN A 28 0.43 -7.69 -4.88
CA GLN A 28 -0.02 -8.14 -6.17
C GLN A 28 -1.26 -7.36 -6.62
N GLU A 29 -2.21 -7.15 -5.71
CA GLU A 29 -3.41 -6.35 -6.03
C GLU A 29 -3.03 -4.91 -6.35
N TYR A 30 -2.10 -4.38 -5.61
CA TYR A 30 -1.61 -3.04 -5.84
C TYR A 30 -0.98 -2.91 -7.23
N GLU A 31 -0.13 -3.87 -7.59
CA GLU A 31 0.51 -3.84 -8.89
C GLU A 31 -0.49 -3.95 -10.02
N GLU A 32 -1.47 -4.83 -9.88
CA GLU A 32 -2.49 -4.99 -10.90
C GLU A 32 -3.29 -3.70 -11.07
N ALA A 33 -3.60 -3.04 -9.98
CA ALA A 33 -4.33 -1.78 -10.05
C ALA A 33 -3.50 -0.69 -10.74
N LEU A 34 -2.19 -0.70 -10.52
CA LEU A 34 -1.32 0.28 -11.17
C LEU A 34 -1.29 0.11 -12.68
N HIS A 35 -1.43 -1.12 -13.16
CA HIS A 35 -1.38 -1.36 -14.59
C HIS A 35 -2.71 -1.08 -15.28
N ASP A 36 -3.78 -0.86 -14.54
CA ASP A 36 -5.08 -0.60 -15.12
C ASP A 36 -5.39 0.88 -14.94
N THR A 37 -5.26 1.64 -16.00
CA THR A 37 -5.41 3.09 -15.93
C THR A 37 -6.84 3.51 -15.66
N SER A 38 -7.80 2.60 -15.77
CA SER A 38 -9.19 2.94 -15.48
C SER A 38 -9.53 2.77 -14.00
N VAL A 39 -8.60 2.22 -13.21
CA VAL A 39 -8.85 1.99 -11.79
C VAL A 39 -8.29 3.14 -10.99
N GLU A 40 -9.12 3.74 -10.15
CA GLU A 40 -8.68 4.84 -9.29
C GLU A 40 -8.44 4.39 -7.87
N THR A 41 -9.05 3.28 -7.46
CA THR A 41 -8.85 2.73 -6.13
C THR A 41 -8.76 1.23 -6.23
N PHE A 42 -8.19 0.61 -5.21
CA PHE A 42 -8.26 -0.85 -5.13
C PHE A 42 -8.73 -1.24 -3.74
N GLN A 43 -9.36 -2.39 -3.66
CA GLN A 43 -9.89 -2.87 -2.40
C GLN A 43 -9.05 -3.99 -1.86
N TRP A 44 -8.84 -3.97 -0.56
CA TRP A 44 -8.17 -5.06 0.12
C TRP A 44 -9.00 -5.37 1.36
N LYS A 45 -9.66 -6.50 1.33
CA LYS A 45 -10.56 -6.92 2.39
C LYS A 45 -11.63 -5.84 2.61
N ASN A 46 -11.70 -5.27 3.78
CA ASN A 46 -12.72 -4.28 4.05
C ASN A 46 -12.23 -2.86 3.87
N SER A 47 -11.08 -2.67 3.28
CA SER A 47 -10.50 -1.36 3.10
C SER A 47 -10.36 -1.02 1.63
N SER A 48 -10.41 0.27 1.33
CA SER A 48 -10.28 0.76 -0.01
C SER A 48 -9.15 1.77 -0.03
N PHE A 49 -8.26 1.69 -1.00
CA PHE A 49 -7.10 2.55 -1.07
C PHE A 49 -7.05 3.26 -2.40
N ARG A 50 -6.72 4.55 -2.37
CA ARG A 50 -6.64 5.34 -3.59
C ARG A 50 -5.34 5.04 -4.32
N ILE A 51 -5.43 4.87 -5.62
CA ILE A 51 -4.27 4.68 -6.46
C ILE A 51 -3.77 6.03 -6.98
N ALA A 52 -4.69 6.95 -7.26
CA ALA A 52 -4.31 8.24 -7.84
C ALA A 52 -3.38 9.00 -6.88
N GLY A 53 -2.24 9.41 -7.37
CA GLY A 53 -1.26 10.13 -6.57
C GLY A 53 -0.38 9.26 -5.70
N LEU A 54 -0.56 7.96 -5.73
CA LEU A 54 0.26 7.06 -4.93
C LEU A 54 1.64 6.94 -5.57
N MET A 55 2.66 7.31 -4.83
CA MET A 55 4.02 7.34 -5.34
C MET A 55 4.83 6.12 -4.94
N ALA A 56 4.61 5.62 -3.75
CA ALA A 56 5.42 4.49 -3.26
C ALA A 56 4.71 3.76 -2.13
N VAL A 57 4.98 2.48 -2.02
CA VAL A 57 4.53 1.67 -0.88
C VAL A 57 5.80 1.11 -0.25
N VAL A 58 6.03 1.44 1.01
CA VAL A 58 7.26 1.06 1.70
C VAL A 58 6.91 0.26 2.94
N ALA A 59 7.50 -0.92 3.08
CA ALA A 59 7.31 -1.74 4.27
C ALA A 59 8.13 -1.13 5.40
N GLU A 60 7.48 -0.90 6.52
CA GLU A 60 8.16 -0.40 7.68
C GLU A 60 8.70 -1.60 8.40
N ASN A 61 10.00 -1.86 8.26
CA ASN A 61 10.54 -2.99 8.80
C ASN A 61 11.30 -2.67 9.96
N HIS A 62 10.94 -3.06 11.11
CA HIS A 62 11.52 -2.72 12.22
C HIS A 62 12.61 -3.45 12.49
N LEU A 63 13.29 -3.96 12.00
CA LEU A 63 14.35 -4.50 12.21
C LEU A 63 15.03 -4.27 13.27
N SER A 64 14.87 -3.80 13.79
CA SER A 64 15.52 -3.37 14.71
C SER A 64 16.29 -4.20 15.34
N LEU A 65 16.60 -4.50 15.29
CA LEU A 65 17.27 -4.89 15.76
C LEU A 65 17.39 -5.04 16.52
N SER A 66 17.26 -5.12 16.72
CA SER A 66 17.34 -5.21 17.44
C SER A 66 17.44 -5.60 17.79
#